data_b187aed3b6cdabf435ebc08428a10516
#
_entry.id   b187aed3b6cdabf435ebc08428a10516
#
_cell.length_a   1.000
_cell.length_b   1.000
_cell.length_c   1.000
_cell.angle_alpha   90.00
_cell.angle_beta   90.00
_cell.angle_gamma   90.00
#
_symmetry.space_group_name_H-M   'P 1'
#
loop_
_entity.id
_entity.type
_entity.pdbx_description
1 polymer ?
#
loop_
_entity_poly.entity_id
_entity_poly.type
_entity_poly.pdbx_seq_one_letter_code
_entity_poly.pdbx_strand_id
1 'polypeptide(L)'
;KGYHNSFNLEEDELQHLYAAIAMRLIISVTKSAINKQKEPDNIYLQRSEKGAWDLLKKWRKISPEIAHYSFRESCGFSAHPSENIFNDWAKTTLFKLSELFPTINKNEVYPLDLSVSSKWIGHQKDFNDLDYFQFKVNKLQKENPNKLIAGGYLEARSVYTSSEYDKVGNFGKESRTIHLGVDFWVPKRTPVNALLNGEVVIATNDTGDKGYGGLIVIKHKEQNIEFHTLYGHLSVESASKHTIGDTIKKGDTIAELGDYPENGNWAPHLHFQIMLSLLDFQNDFPGVAYNSQIDVWKSLCPDPNLFFRSEKLGQSNSISNNNLIDYRKQHLGKSLSLQYKVPIKMVRGAGQYLADQFGKKYLD
;
A
#
# COMPACT_ATOMS: atom_id res chain seq x y z
N LYS A 1 9.03 12.42 -16.62
CA LYS A 1 8.77 13.83 -16.23
C LYS A 1 9.63 14.80 -17.02
N GLY A 2 10.97 14.74 -16.94
CA GLY A 2 11.84 15.68 -17.67
C GLY A 2 11.63 15.67 -19.19
N TYR A 3 11.53 14.50 -19.80
CA TYR A 3 11.25 14.37 -21.25
C TYR A 3 9.86 14.92 -21.61
N HIS A 4 8.83 14.58 -20.84
CA HIS A 4 7.46 15.04 -21.05
C HIS A 4 7.33 16.58 -20.95
N ASN A 5 8.11 17.22 -20.08
CA ASN A 5 8.13 18.68 -19.96
C ASN A 5 8.67 19.39 -21.21
N SER A 6 9.50 18.72 -22.03
CA SER A 6 10.08 19.25 -23.26
C SER A 6 9.35 18.78 -24.50
N PHE A 7 8.76 17.61 -24.44
CA PHE A 7 8.01 16.97 -25.52
C PHE A 7 6.84 16.20 -24.88
N ASN A 8 5.64 16.74 -25.00
CA ASN A 8 4.45 16.14 -24.41
C ASN A 8 4.21 14.75 -25.01
N LEU A 9 4.18 13.76 -24.12
CA LEU A 9 3.76 12.41 -24.45
C LEU A 9 2.24 12.31 -24.29
N GLU A 10 1.59 11.75 -25.28
CA GLU A 10 0.16 11.46 -25.23
C GLU A 10 -0.08 10.23 -24.30
N GLU A 11 -1.26 10.15 -23.74
CA GLU A 11 -1.61 9.09 -22.80
C GLU A 11 -1.43 7.69 -23.39
N ASP A 12 -1.82 7.53 -24.66
CA ASP A 12 -1.71 6.25 -25.39
C ASP A 12 -0.26 5.84 -25.67
N GLU A 13 0.67 6.77 -25.73
CA GLU A 13 2.08 6.47 -25.95
C GLU A 13 2.74 5.83 -24.71
N LEU A 14 2.23 6.16 -23.51
CA LEU A 14 2.83 5.74 -22.24
C LEU A 14 2.82 4.22 -22.05
N GLN A 15 1.81 3.53 -22.57
CA GLN A 15 1.72 2.07 -22.52
C GLN A 15 2.85 1.37 -23.28
N HIS A 16 3.43 2.03 -24.29
CA HIS A 16 4.48 1.46 -25.14
C HIS A 16 5.89 1.69 -24.59
N LEU A 17 6.06 2.60 -23.62
CA LEU A 17 7.39 3.00 -23.13
C LEU A 17 8.17 1.83 -22.50
N TYR A 18 7.50 0.93 -21.79
CA TYR A 18 8.17 -0.23 -21.20
C TYR A 18 8.85 -1.09 -22.26
N ALA A 19 8.11 -1.43 -23.34
CA ALA A 19 8.64 -2.22 -24.45
C ALA A 19 9.69 -1.44 -25.24
N ALA A 20 9.50 -0.15 -25.48
CA ALA A 20 10.45 0.69 -26.20
C ALA A 20 11.81 0.80 -25.48
N ILE A 21 11.80 0.94 -24.15
CA ILE A 21 13.01 0.95 -23.32
C ILE A 21 13.71 -0.42 -23.40
N ALA A 22 12.98 -1.51 -23.23
CA ALA A 22 13.52 -2.87 -23.35
C ALA A 22 14.16 -3.09 -24.73
N MET A 23 13.46 -2.71 -25.81
CA MET A 23 13.96 -2.83 -27.18
C MET A 23 15.23 -2.01 -27.39
N ARG A 24 15.31 -0.79 -26.86
CA ARG A 24 16.52 0.04 -26.93
C ARG A 24 17.72 -0.62 -26.24
N LEU A 25 17.49 -1.26 -25.09
CA LEU A 25 18.53 -2.01 -24.38
C LEU A 25 18.98 -3.26 -25.16
N ILE A 26 18.03 -4.02 -25.71
CA ILE A 26 18.32 -5.19 -26.56
C ILE A 26 19.16 -4.79 -27.78
N ILE A 27 18.79 -3.71 -28.47
CA ILE A 27 19.58 -3.19 -29.60
C ILE A 27 21.00 -2.85 -29.15
N SER A 28 21.16 -2.25 -27.96
CA SER A 28 22.49 -1.89 -27.45
C SER A 28 23.38 -3.12 -27.21
N VAL A 29 22.85 -4.17 -26.55
CA VAL A 29 23.63 -5.39 -26.27
C VAL A 29 23.90 -6.18 -27.54
N THR A 30 22.94 -6.25 -28.48
CA THR A 30 23.12 -6.94 -29.75
C THR A 30 24.19 -6.26 -30.63
N LYS A 31 24.14 -4.92 -30.75
CA LYS A 31 25.17 -4.16 -31.48
C LYS A 31 26.56 -4.35 -30.88
N SER A 32 26.66 -4.33 -29.53
CA SER A 32 27.93 -4.58 -28.86
C SER A 32 28.48 -5.97 -29.17
N ALA A 33 27.62 -7.01 -29.13
CA ALA A 33 28.02 -8.38 -29.48
C ALA A 33 28.52 -8.51 -30.93
N ILE A 34 27.80 -7.89 -31.88
CA ILE A 34 28.20 -7.87 -33.30
C ILE A 34 29.53 -7.14 -33.49
N ASN A 35 29.71 -5.99 -32.84
CA ASN A 35 30.93 -5.20 -32.93
C ASN A 35 32.14 -5.97 -32.33
N LYS A 36 31.92 -6.68 -31.24
CA LYS A 36 32.97 -7.55 -30.63
C LYS A 36 33.42 -8.66 -31.54
N GLN A 37 32.53 -9.21 -32.37
CA GLN A 37 32.92 -10.21 -33.38
C GLN A 37 33.73 -9.60 -34.53
N LYS A 38 33.39 -8.37 -34.94
CA LYS A 38 34.04 -7.68 -36.07
C LYS A 38 35.38 -7.06 -35.70
N GLU A 39 35.44 -6.44 -34.54
CA GLU A 39 36.56 -5.65 -34.03
C GLU A 39 36.84 -6.02 -32.55
N PRO A 40 37.37 -7.22 -32.25
CA PRO A 40 37.53 -7.72 -30.89
C PRO A 40 38.44 -6.85 -30.03
N ASP A 41 39.43 -6.18 -30.62
CA ASP A 41 40.39 -5.33 -29.90
C ASP A 41 39.88 -3.89 -29.65
N ASN A 42 38.72 -3.53 -30.23
CA ASN A 42 38.18 -2.20 -30.08
C ASN A 42 37.26 -2.11 -28.81
N ILE A 43 37.90 -1.86 -27.68
CA ILE A 43 37.26 -1.78 -26.36
C ILE A 43 36.19 -0.66 -26.31
N TYR A 44 36.33 0.40 -27.09
CA TYR A 44 35.37 1.52 -27.14
C TYR A 44 33.98 1.06 -27.57
N LEU A 45 33.88 0.15 -28.54
CA LEU A 45 32.62 -0.40 -29.04
C LEU A 45 31.88 -1.31 -28.04
N GLN A 46 32.59 -1.76 -26.98
CA GLN A 46 32.07 -2.64 -25.94
C GLN A 46 31.71 -1.88 -24.64
N ARG A 47 32.02 -0.58 -24.55
CA ARG A 47 31.93 0.20 -23.31
C ARG A 47 30.54 0.22 -22.68
N SER A 48 29.47 0.20 -23.46
CA SER A 48 28.10 0.23 -22.97
C SER A 48 27.49 -1.15 -22.70
N GLU A 49 28.15 -2.24 -23.08
CA GLU A 49 27.60 -3.61 -23.03
C GLU A 49 27.18 -4.03 -21.63
N LYS A 50 28.12 -3.93 -20.69
CA LYS A 50 27.86 -4.33 -19.30
C LYS A 50 26.71 -3.54 -18.68
N GLY A 51 26.69 -2.21 -18.83
CA GLY A 51 25.65 -1.35 -18.29
C GLY A 51 24.28 -1.65 -18.90
N ALA A 52 24.22 -1.90 -20.20
CA ALA A 52 22.98 -2.26 -20.88
C ALA A 52 22.44 -3.63 -20.44
N TRP A 53 23.32 -4.64 -20.26
CA TRP A 53 22.95 -5.94 -19.71
C TRP A 53 22.43 -5.84 -18.27
N ASP A 54 23.15 -5.12 -17.40
CA ASP A 54 22.77 -4.95 -16.00
C ASP A 54 21.42 -4.24 -15.88
N LEU A 55 21.18 -3.22 -16.72
CA LEU A 55 19.89 -2.53 -16.75
C LEU A 55 18.78 -3.42 -17.31
N LEU A 56 19.03 -4.19 -18.38
CA LEU A 56 18.04 -5.10 -18.96
C LEU A 56 17.61 -6.19 -17.96
N LYS A 57 18.56 -6.74 -17.20
CA LYS A 57 18.26 -7.70 -16.13
C LYS A 57 17.40 -7.10 -15.02
N LYS A 58 17.64 -5.84 -14.65
CA LYS A 58 16.81 -5.12 -13.67
C LYS A 58 15.45 -4.80 -14.26
N TRP A 59 15.39 -4.36 -15.51
CA TRP A 59 14.16 -4.00 -16.22
C TRP A 59 13.16 -5.15 -16.29
N ARG A 60 13.62 -6.35 -16.59
CA ARG A 60 12.80 -7.58 -16.63
C ARG A 60 12.12 -7.93 -15.29
N LYS A 61 12.61 -7.40 -14.17
CA LYS A 61 12.02 -7.64 -12.84
C LYS A 61 10.93 -6.65 -12.48
N ILE A 62 10.73 -5.63 -13.30
CA ILE A 62 9.67 -4.63 -13.09
C ILE A 62 8.45 -5.09 -13.87
N SER A 63 7.29 -5.17 -13.20
CA SER A 63 6.02 -5.41 -13.89
C SER A 63 5.79 -4.33 -14.94
N PRO A 64 5.45 -4.71 -16.20
CA PRO A 64 5.09 -3.75 -17.24
C PRO A 64 3.96 -2.82 -16.83
N GLU A 65 3.00 -3.33 -16.08
CA GLU A 65 1.84 -2.58 -15.61
C GLU A 65 2.23 -1.52 -14.57
N ILE A 66 3.05 -1.88 -13.57
CA ILE A 66 3.59 -0.92 -12.60
C ILE A 66 4.46 0.15 -13.28
N ALA A 67 5.24 -0.22 -14.29
CA ALA A 67 6.02 0.74 -15.07
C ALA A 67 5.11 1.71 -15.81
N HIS A 68 4.04 1.22 -16.45
CA HIS A 68 3.04 2.04 -17.14
C HIS A 68 2.38 3.04 -16.17
N TYR A 69 1.92 2.58 -15.02
CA TYR A 69 1.32 3.45 -14.00
C TYR A 69 2.30 4.53 -13.49
N SER A 70 3.56 4.15 -13.32
CA SER A 70 4.62 5.12 -12.94
C SER A 70 4.88 6.15 -14.03
N PHE A 71 4.82 5.78 -15.31
CA PHE A 71 4.95 6.73 -16.43
C PHE A 71 3.76 7.69 -16.49
N ARG A 72 2.54 7.18 -16.31
CA ARG A 72 1.32 7.98 -16.26
C ARG A 72 1.42 9.05 -15.16
N GLU A 73 1.69 8.61 -13.91
CA GLU A 73 1.86 9.51 -12.78
C GLU A 73 2.92 10.59 -13.06
N SER A 74 4.08 10.18 -13.56
CA SER A 74 5.20 11.09 -13.86
C SER A 74 4.88 12.11 -14.96
N CYS A 75 3.89 11.85 -15.81
CA CYS A 75 3.38 12.75 -16.84
C CYS A 75 2.14 13.54 -16.40
N GLY A 76 1.65 13.35 -15.17
CA GLY A 76 0.53 14.11 -14.61
C GLY A 76 -0.85 13.51 -14.90
N PHE A 77 -0.90 12.28 -15.39
CA PHE A 77 -2.15 11.52 -15.51
C PHE A 77 -2.41 10.73 -14.22
N SER A 78 -3.68 10.34 -13.98
CA SER A 78 -3.97 9.32 -12.95
C SER A 78 -3.14 8.07 -13.21
N ALA A 79 -2.46 7.54 -12.19
CA ALA A 79 -1.58 6.39 -12.40
C ALA A 79 -2.38 5.19 -12.94
N HIS A 80 -3.48 4.82 -12.29
CA HIS A 80 -4.39 3.82 -12.85
C HIS A 80 -5.43 4.47 -13.79
N PRO A 81 -5.63 3.97 -15.02
CA PRO A 81 -6.56 4.59 -15.99
C PRO A 81 -8.00 4.71 -15.50
N SER A 82 -8.45 3.73 -14.71
CA SER A 82 -9.84 3.69 -14.21
C SER A 82 -10.05 4.46 -12.90
N GLU A 83 -9.03 5.12 -12.33
CA GLU A 83 -9.14 5.80 -11.03
C GLU A 83 -10.30 6.79 -10.99
N ASN A 84 -10.40 7.66 -11.99
CA ASN A 84 -11.45 8.68 -12.04
C ASN A 84 -12.84 8.06 -12.20
N ILE A 85 -12.97 7.04 -13.04
CA ILE A 85 -14.24 6.32 -13.28
C ILE A 85 -14.67 5.63 -11.99
N PHE A 86 -13.73 4.97 -11.29
CA PHE A 86 -13.99 4.34 -10.00
C PHE A 86 -14.43 5.35 -8.95
N ASN A 87 -13.72 6.47 -8.83
CA ASN A 87 -14.03 7.52 -7.87
C ASN A 87 -15.43 8.13 -8.13
N ASP A 88 -15.82 8.31 -9.37
CA ASP A 88 -17.13 8.83 -9.73
C ASP A 88 -18.24 7.81 -9.42
N TRP A 89 -18.05 6.54 -9.72
CA TRP A 89 -18.97 5.49 -9.34
C TRP A 89 -19.08 5.38 -7.80
N ALA A 90 -17.96 5.39 -7.08
CA ALA A 90 -17.95 5.29 -5.62
C ALA A 90 -18.71 6.45 -4.95
N LYS A 91 -18.77 7.65 -5.57
CA LYS A 91 -19.59 8.77 -5.08
C LYS A 91 -21.10 8.48 -5.10
N THR A 92 -21.55 7.54 -5.93
CA THR A 92 -22.95 7.14 -6.02
C THR A 92 -23.30 5.97 -5.10
N THR A 93 -22.32 5.34 -4.49
CA THR A 93 -22.43 4.12 -3.69
C THR A 93 -22.13 4.44 -2.22
N LEU A 94 -22.94 3.93 -1.29
CA LEU A 94 -22.73 4.10 0.15
C LEU A 94 -23.10 2.80 0.87
N PHE A 95 -22.22 2.34 1.74
CA PHE A 95 -22.44 1.18 2.60
C PHE A 95 -22.43 1.61 4.08
N LYS A 96 -23.23 0.90 4.88
CA LYS A 96 -23.16 0.99 6.34
C LYS A 96 -22.12 0.01 6.87
N LEU A 97 -21.49 0.34 7.98
CA LEU A 97 -20.57 -0.57 8.66
C LEU A 97 -21.25 -1.89 9.09
N SER A 98 -22.55 -1.84 9.39
CA SER A 98 -23.36 -3.03 9.69
C SER A 98 -23.63 -3.94 8.47
N GLU A 99 -23.43 -3.46 7.23
CA GLU A 99 -23.46 -4.32 6.04
C GLU A 99 -22.17 -5.13 5.93
N LEU A 100 -21.02 -4.58 6.37
CA LEU A 100 -19.74 -5.31 6.43
C LEU A 100 -19.68 -6.24 7.65
N PHE A 101 -20.19 -5.80 8.81
CA PHE A 101 -20.19 -6.53 10.07
C PHE A 101 -21.61 -6.71 10.60
N PRO A 102 -22.34 -7.77 10.21
CA PRO A 102 -23.76 -7.92 10.51
C PRO A 102 -24.08 -8.01 12.01
N THR A 103 -23.11 -8.41 12.83
CA THR A 103 -23.27 -8.52 14.28
C THR A 103 -22.90 -7.25 15.04
N ILE A 104 -22.43 -6.21 14.34
CA ILE A 104 -21.96 -4.95 14.95
C ILE A 104 -22.90 -3.80 14.59
N ASN A 105 -23.61 -3.31 15.59
CA ASN A 105 -24.50 -2.15 15.42
C ASN A 105 -23.81 -0.86 15.86
N LYS A 106 -22.82 -0.42 15.09
CA LYS A 106 -22.05 0.82 15.32
C LYS A 106 -21.91 1.57 13.99
N ASN A 107 -22.37 2.81 13.95
CA ASN A 107 -22.36 3.62 12.74
C ASN A 107 -21.26 4.69 12.73
N GLU A 108 -20.63 4.93 13.89
CA GLU A 108 -19.55 5.90 14.01
C GLU A 108 -18.21 5.19 14.17
N VAL A 109 -17.17 5.85 13.69
CA VAL A 109 -15.79 5.38 13.83
C VAL A 109 -15.03 6.18 14.89
N TYR A 110 -14.22 5.49 15.69
CA TYR A 110 -13.16 6.08 16.47
C TYR A 110 -11.82 5.85 15.72
N PRO A 111 -11.12 6.90 15.29
CA PRO A 111 -9.88 6.75 14.53
C PRO A 111 -8.75 6.25 15.43
N LEU A 112 -8.16 5.11 15.09
CA LEU A 112 -6.98 4.59 15.75
C LEU A 112 -5.74 4.98 14.94
N ASP A 113 -4.89 5.81 15.54
CA ASP A 113 -3.61 6.23 14.94
C ASP A 113 -2.50 5.23 15.34
N LEU A 114 -1.99 4.48 14.36
CA LEU A 114 -0.84 3.58 14.48
C LEU A 114 0.38 4.08 13.70
N SER A 115 0.37 5.34 13.28
CA SER A 115 1.47 5.94 12.54
C SER A 115 2.78 5.95 13.34
N VAL A 116 3.88 6.17 12.64
CA VAL A 116 5.21 6.32 13.26
C VAL A 116 5.22 7.40 14.33
N SER A 117 4.39 8.44 14.19
CA SER A 117 4.26 9.54 15.15
C SER A 117 3.24 9.30 16.27
N SER A 118 2.51 8.19 16.24
CA SER A 118 1.45 7.89 17.20
C SER A 118 1.94 7.92 18.64
N LYS A 119 1.15 8.56 19.51
CA LYS A 119 1.35 8.51 20.97
C LYS A 119 0.56 7.39 21.63
N TRP A 120 -0.38 6.78 20.91
CA TRP A 120 -1.22 5.72 21.44
C TRP A 120 -0.45 4.41 21.62
N ILE A 121 0.46 4.11 20.67
CA ILE A 121 1.38 2.98 20.76
C ILE A 121 2.82 3.49 20.90
N GLY A 122 3.59 2.82 21.72
CA GLY A 122 4.95 3.24 22.02
C GLY A 122 5.96 2.77 20.97
N HIS A 123 6.87 1.92 21.40
CA HIS A 123 7.91 1.35 20.57
C HIS A 123 7.41 0.11 19.82
N GLN A 124 8.17 -0.34 18.82
CA GLN A 124 7.93 -1.55 18.05
C GLN A 124 7.64 -2.81 18.91
N LYS A 125 8.20 -2.92 20.11
CA LYS A 125 7.91 -3.99 21.06
C LYS A 125 6.43 -4.06 21.43
N ASP A 126 5.75 -2.91 21.53
CA ASP A 126 4.35 -2.84 21.92
C ASP A 126 3.42 -3.40 20.84
N PHE A 127 3.82 -3.33 19.55
CA PHE A 127 3.09 -3.96 18.45
C PHE A 127 3.23 -5.48 18.43
N ASN A 128 4.38 -5.98 18.89
CA ASN A 128 4.68 -7.42 18.87
C ASN A 128 4.20 -8.12 20.15
N ASP A 129 3.93 -7.38 21.23
CA ASP A 129 3.24 -7.89 22.41
C ASP A 129 1.73 -7.86 22.14
N LEU A 130 1.23 -8.98 21.59
CA LEU A 130 -0.16 -9.08 21.15
C LEU A 130 -1.15 -8.98 22.29
N ASP A 131 -0.82 -9.50 23.45
CA ASP A 131 -1.68 -9.43 24.65
C ASP A 131 -1.79 -7.98 25.14
N TYR A 132 -0.67 -7.27 25.18
CA TYR A 132 -0.65 -5.85 25.52
C TYR A 132 -1.40 -5.00 24.49
N PHE A 133 -1.18 -5.26 23.21
CA PHE A 133 -1.86 -4.55 22.14
C PHE A 133 -3.38 -4.79 22.20
N GLN A 134 -3.81 -6.05 22.35
CA GLN A 134 -5.22 -6.40 22.50
C GLN A 134 -5.84 -5.78 23.74
N PHE A 135 -5.12 -5.77 24.87
CA PHE A 135 -5.58 -5.07 26.07
C PHE A 135 -5.84 -3.58 25.80
N LYS A 136 -4.95 -2.89 25.07
CA LYS A 136 -5.12 -1.48 24.72
C LYS A 136 -6.32 -1.26 23.80
N VAL A 137 -6.52 -2.10 22.79
CA VAL A 137 -7.68 -2.04 21.89
C VAL A 137 -8.98 -2.25 22.67
N ASN A 138 -9.02 -3.25 23.56
CA ASN A 138 -10.18 -3.53 24.40
C ASN A 138 -10.50 -2.37 25.36
N LYS A 139 -9.46 -1.74 25.94
CA LYS A 139 -9.62 -0.54 26.76
C LYS A 139 -10.23 0.61 25.95
N LEU A 140 -9.66 0.88 24.77
CA LEU A 140 -10.16 1.92 23.87
C LEU A 140 -11.62 1.68 23.46
N GLN A 141 -11.98 0.41 23.20
CA GLN A 141 -13.35 0.02 22.86
C GLN A 141 -14.31 0.23 24.03
N LYS A 142 -13.89 -0.03 25.27
CA LYS A 142 -14.69 0.24 26.47
C LYS A 142 -14.91 1.74 26.69
N GLU A 143 -13.92 2.55 26.38
CA GLU A 143 -13.99 4.01 26.46
C GLU A 143 -14.89 4.61 25.35
N ASN A 144 -15.06 3.87 24.24
CA ASN A 144 -15.85 4.26 23.08
C ASN A 144 -16.87 3.18 22.67
N PRO A 145 -17.85 2.85 23.54
CA PRO A 145 -18.70 1.66 23.36
C PRO A 145 -19.57 1.71 22.07
N ASN A 146 -19.95 2.91 21.64
CA ASN A 146 -20.83 3.11 20.49
C ASN A 146 -20.07 3.35 19.18
N LYS A 147 -18.72 3.30 19.20
CA LYS A 147 -17.90 3.55 18.01
C LYS A 147 -17.12 2.30 17.64
N LEU A 148 -16.95 2.10 16.34
CA LEU A 148 -16.05 1.10 15.79
C LEU A 148 -14.65 1.66 15.74
N ILE A 149 -13.69 0.96 16.32
CA ILE A 149 -12.28 1.35 16.25
C ILE A 149 -11.78 1.00 14.84
N ALA A 150 -11.31 1.99 14.08
CA ALA A 150 -10.79 1.76 12.74
C ALA A 150 -9.81 2.85 12.30
N GLY A 151 -9.04 2.59 11.24
CA GLY A 151 -8.13 3.57 10.65
C GLY A 151 -7.08 2.96 9.76
N GLY A 152 -6.12 3.75 9.37
CA GLY A 152 -4.86 3.29 8.81
C GLY A 152 -4.65 3.52 7.32
N TYR A 153 -5.61 3.98 6.53
CA TYR A 153 -5.37 4.23 5.10
C TYR A 153 -4.28 5.29 4.89
N LEU A 154 -3.28 4.95 4.06
CA LEU A 154 -2.05 5.73 3.80
C LEU A 154 -1.24 6.08 5.06
N GLU A 155 -1.42 5.32 6.12
CA GLU A 155 -0.71 5.51 7.37
C GLU A 155 0.68 4.86 7.30
N ALA A 156 1.72 5.65 7.57
CA ALA A 156 3.08 5.13 7.67
C ALA A 156 3.29 4.45 9.02
N ARG A 157 3.54 3.15 9.02
CA ARG A 157 3.70 2.32 10.22
C ARG A 157 5.11 1.75 10.33
N SER A 158 5.66 1.66 11.53
CA SER A 158 6.99 1.07 11.79
C SER A 158 6.94 -0.41 12.20
N VAL A 159 5.81 -1.07 12.03
CA VAL A 159 5.55 -2.44 12.49
C VAL A 159 6.12 -3.50 11.54
N TYR A 160 6.33 -3.19 10.28
CA TYR A 160 6.82 -4.09 9.24
C TYR A 160 8.35 -4.15 9.27
N THR A 161 8.92 -5.16 9.92
CA THR A 161 10.34 -5.20 10.29
C THR A 161 11.13 -6.34 9.68
N SER A 162 10.49 -7.29 9.02
CA SER A 162 11.19 -8.35 8.32
C SER A 162 11.88 -7.83 7.06
N SER A 163 12.93 -8.52 6.62
CA SER A 163 13.68 -8.15 5.40
C SER A 163 12.83 -8.25 4.12
N GLU A 164 11.70 -8.93 4.16
CA GLU A 164 10.77 -9.07 3.04
C GLU A 164 10.08 -7.75 2.66
N TYR A 165 9.99 -6.82 3.62
CA TYR A 165 9.45 -5.48 3.39
C TYR A 165 10.49 -4.51 2.83
N ASP A 166 11.75 -4.92 2.68
CA ASP A 166 12.86 -4.03 2.33
C ASP A 166 13.27 -4.13 0.87
N LYS A 167 13.65 -3.01 0.30
CA LYS A 167 14.38 -2.93 -0.98
C LYS A 167 15.56 -1.96 -0.88
N VAL A 168 16.54 -2.11 -1.75
CA VAL A 168 17.59 -1.12 -1.96
C VAL A 168 17.16 -0.23 -3.12
N GLY A 169 16.77 1.00 -2.80
CA GLY A 169 16.43 2.04 -3.77
C GLY A 169 17.64 2.92 -4.12
N ASN A 170 17.40 3.97 -4.91
CA ASN A 170 18.43 4.92 -5.33
C ASN A 170 19.03 5.72 -4.16
N PHE A 171 18.30 5.84 -3.05
CA PHE A 171 18.70 6.58 -1.85
C PHE A 171 18.93 5.66 -0.64
N GLY A 172 19.36 4.44 -0.89
CA GLY A 172 19.63 3.44 0.14
C GLY A 172 18.44 2.52 0.41
N LYS A 173 18.44 1.91 1.60
CA LYS A 173 17.41 0.98 2.04
C LYS A 173 16.08 1.72 2.25
N GLU A 174 14.99 1.16 1.73
CA GLU A 174 13.62 1.60 1.91
C GLU A 174 12.74 0.42 2.29
N SER A 175 11.84 0.60 3.26
CA SER A 175 10.90 -0.43 3.71
C SER A 175 9.49 -0.06 3.28
N ARG A 176 8.66 -1.07 3.00
CA ARG A 176 7.22 -0.88 2.80
C ARG A 176 6.59 -0.54 4.14
N THR A 177 6.16 0.69 4.31
CA THR A 177 5.61 1.20 5.57
C THR A 177 4.23 1.80 5.43
N ILE A 178 3.81 2.13 4.20
CA ILE A 178 2.55 2.83 3.94
C ILE A 178 1.42 1.81 3.79
N HIS A 179 0.49 1.82 4.72
CA HIS A 179 -0.66 0.93 4.76
C HIS A 179 -1.69 1.29 3.68
N LEU A 180 -2.19 0.31 2.93
CA LEU A 180 -3.02 0.53 1.74
C LEU A 180 -4.51 0.26 1.97
N GLY A 181 -4.89 -0.24 3.11
CA GLY A 181 -6.27 -0.52 3.48
C GLY A 181 -6.74 0.25 4.71
N VAL A 182 -7.91 -0.09 5.17
CA VAL A 182 -8.46 0.31 6.47
C VAL A 182 -8.53 -0.93 7.35
N ASP A 183 -8.03 -0.81 8.59
CA ASP A 183 -8.17 -1.83 9.60
C ASP A 183 -9.36 -1.52 10.49
N PHE A 184 -10.23 -2.51 10.67
CA PHE A 184 -11.37 -2.48 11.56
C PHE A 184 -11.10 -3.42 12.75
N TRP A 185 -10.89 -2.85 13.93
CA TRP A 185 -10.58 -3.57 15.16
C TRP A 185 -11.85 -4.09 15.81
N VAL A 186 -12.19 -5.32 15.49
CA VAL A 186 -13.37 -6.01 15.99
C VAL A 186 -12.98 -7.38 16.55
N PRO A 187 -13.80 -7.99 17.43
CA PRO A 187 -13.45 -9.27 18.06
C PRO A 187 -13.19 -10.38 17.05
N LYS A 188 -12.33 -11.33 17.43
CA LYS A 188 -12.18 -12.58 16.70
C LYS A 188 -13.54 -13.26 16.50
N ARG A 189 -13.68 -14.03 15.41
CA ARG A 189 -14.91 -14.72 15.02
C ARG A 189 -16.08 -13.77 14.69
N THR A 190 -15.83 -12.48 14.54
CA THR A 190 -16.82 -11.56 13.96
C THR A 190 -17.05 -11.95 12.50
N PRO A 191 -18.31 -12.21 12.08
CA PRO A 191 -18.61 -12.49 10.69
C PRO A 191 -18.41 -11.26 9.82
N VAL A 192 -17.89 -11.49 8.61
CA VAL A 192 -17.62 -10.47 7.59
C VAL A 192 -18.46 -10.77 6.37
N ASN A 193 -19.21 -9.79 5.90
CA ASN A 193 -20.06 -9.90 4.72
C ASN A 193 -19.44 -9.23 3.51
N ALA A 194 -19.77 -9.76 2.33
CA ALA A 194 -19.49 -9.09 1.07
C ALA A 194 -20.38 -7.85 0.89
N LEU A 195 -19.79 -6.73 0.53
CA LEU A 195 -20.51 -5.47 0.30
C LEU A 195 -21.16 -5.41 -1.10
N LEU A 196 -20.69 -6.22 -2.04
CA LEU A 196 -21.09 -6.23 -3.45
C LEU A 196 -21.15 -7.66 -3.98
N ASN A 197 -21.85 -7.85 -5.08
CA ASN A 197 -21.76 -9.10 -5.85
C ASN A 197 -20.38 -9.22 -6.48
N GLY A 198 -19.88 -10.45 -6.63
CA GLY A 198 -18.59 -10.66 -7.26
C GLY A 198 -18.21 -12.13 -7.40
N GLU A 199 -16.96 -12.34 -7.74
CA GLU A 199 -16.35 -13.64 -7.94
C GLU A 199 -15.05 -13.73 -7.12
N VAL A 200 -14.83 -14.79 -6.39
CA VAL A 200 -13.58 -15.03 -5.67
C VAL A 200 -12.44 -15.25 -6.65
N VAL A 201 -11.41 -14.43 -6.56
CA VAL A 201 -10.21 -14.52 -7.42
C VAL A 201 -8.96 -14.93 -6.65
N ILE A 202 -8.95 -14.74 -5.33
CA ILE A 202 -7.93 -15.27 -4.41
C ILE A 202 -8.66 -15.77 -3.16
N ALA A 203 -8.36 -17.00 -2.74
CA ALA A 203 -8.72 -17.56 -1.45
C ALA A 203 -7.54 -18.41 -0.97
N THR A 204 -6.83 -17.93 0.07
CA THR A 204 -5.57 -18.53 0.49
C THR A 204 -5.30 -18.35 1.97
N ASN A 205 -4.30 -19.07 2.47
CA ASN A 205 -3.70 -18.85 3.77
C ASN A 205 -2.28 -18.32 3.60
N ASP A 206 -2.10 -17.03 3.84
CA ASP A 206 -0.78 -16.39 3.90
C ASP A 206 -0.16 -16.63 5.27
N THR A 207 0.65 -17.67 5.36
CA THR A 207 1.26 -18.17 6.61
C THR A 207 2.47 -17.36 7.09
N GLY A 208 2.86 -16.32 6.36
CA GLY A 208 3.98 -15.45 6.74
C GLY A 208 3.76 -14.75 8.08
N ASP A 209 4.82 -14.61 8.90
CA ASP A 209 4.75 -13.74 10.09
C ASP A 209 4.48 -12.31 9.63
N LYS A 210 3.44 -11.69 10.19
CA LYS A 210 2.90 -10.41 9.74
C LYS A 210 2.29 -10.44 8.33
N GLY A 211 1.97 -11.63 7.80
CA GLY A 211 1.12 -11.82 6.64
C GLY A 211 -0.37 -11.66 6.96
N TYR A 212 -1.22 -12.10 6.04
CA TYR A 212 -2.68 -11.95 6.21
C TYR A 212 -3.34 -13.09 6.99
N GLY A 213 -2.69 -14.26 7.11
CA GLY A 213 -3.43 -15.46 7.50
C GLY A 213 -4.48 -15.81 6.46
N GLY A 214 -5.74 -16.06 6.86
CA GLY A 214 -6.82 -16.23 5.91
C GLY A 214 -7.05 -14.96 5.08
N LEU A 215 -7.06 -15.11 3.75
CA LEU A 215 -7.19 -14.03 2.78
C LEU A 215 -8.21 -14.39 1.72
N ILE A 216 -9.14 -13.48 1.46
CA ILE A 216 -10.07 -13.57 0.32
C ILE A 216 -10.00 -12.27 -0.48
N VAL A 217 -9.92 -12.38 -1.80
CA VAL A 217 -10.08 -11.27 -2.74
C VAL A 217 -11.24 -11.56 -3.66
N ILE A 218 -12.16 -10.60 -3.75
CA ILE A 218 -13.35 -10.68 -4.59
C ILE A 218 -13.23 -9.65 -5.71
N LYS A 219 -13.40 -10.11 -6.93
CA LYS A 219 -13.52 -9.27 -8.12
C LYS A 219 -14.96 -8.81 -8.30
N HIS A 220 -15.15 -7.53 -8.52
CA HIS A 220 -16.43 -6.89 -8.76
C HIS A 220 -16.48 -6.31 -10.16
N LYS A 221 -17.67 -6.33 -10.75
CA LYS A 221 -17.93 -5.70 -12.03
C LYS A 221 -19.19 -4.85 -11.91
N GLU A 222 -19.00 -3.55 -11.89
CA GLU A 222 -20.06 -2.57 -11.69
C GLU A 222 -20.08 -1.60 -12.88
N GLN A 223 -21.19 -1.55 -13.59
CA GLN A 223 -21.31 -0.73 -14.79
C GLN A 223 -20.15 -0.96 -15.79
N ASN A 224 -19.24 0.00 -15.93
CA ASN A 224 -18.11 -0.03 -16.84
C ASN A 224 -16.76 -0.17 -16.13
N ILE A 225 -16.76 -0.52 -14.83
CA ILE A 225 -15.55 -0.67 -14.03
C ILE A 225 -15.42 -2.09 -13.51
N GLU A 226 -14.18 -2.55 -13.43
CA GLU A 226 -13.79 -3.75 -12.72
C GLU A 226 -12.80 -3.34 -11.63
N PHE A 227 -12.98 -3.88 -10.43
CA PHE A 227 -12.13 -3.64 -9.28
C PHE A 227 -12.23 -4.81 -8.30
N HIS A 228 -11.42 -4.78 -7.26
CA HIS A 228 -11.32 -5.87 -6.30
C HIS A 228 -11.47 -5.34 -4.88
N THR A 229 -12.01 -6.16 -3.99
CA THR A 229 -11.96 -5.96 -2.54
C THR A 229 -11.19 -7.09 -1.89
N LEU A 230 -10.30 -6.74 -0.97
CA LEU A 230 -9.48 -7.66 -0.21
C LEU A 230 -9.94 -7.66 1.24
N TYR A 231 -10.07 -8.87 1.78
CA TYR A 231 -10.42 -9.16 3.17
C TYR A 231 -9.30 -10.00 3.78
N GLY A 232 -8.51 -9.37 4.65
CA GLY A 232 -7.37 -10.02 5.30
C GLY A 232 -7.60 -10.27 6.79
N HIS A 233 -6.75 -11.09 7.38
CA HIS A 233 -6.77 -11.52 8.79
C HIS A 233 -8.01 -12.33 9.17
N LEU A 234 -8.53 -13.06 8.19
CA LEU A 234 -9.65 -13.99 8.36
C LEU A 234 -9.19 -15.27 9.05
N SER A 235 -10.14 -16.04 9.59
CA SER A 235 -9.83 -17.40 10.04
C SER A 235 -9.47 -18.28 8.83
N VAL A 236 -8.44 -19.10 8.98
CA VAL A 236 -7.97 -19.99 7.93
C VAL A 236 -9.07 -20.95 7.52
N GLU A 237 -9.84 -21.46 8.49
CA GLU A 237 -10.96 -22.35 8.23
C GLU A 237 -12.00 -21.71 7.31
N SER A 238 -12.41 -20.45 7.59
CA SER A 238 -13.43 -19.79 6.77
C SER A 238 -12.90 -19.40 5.40
N ALA A 239 -11.67 -18.94 5.28
CA ALA A 239 -11.07 -18.64 3.98
C ALA A 239 -10.94 -19.88 3.09
N SER A 240 -10.63 -21.04 3.67
CA SER A 240 -10.50 -22.32 2.95
C SER A 240 -11.82 -22.92 2.43
N LYS A 241 -12.97 -22.36 2.82
CA LYS A 241 -14.27 -22.77 2.29
C LYS A 241 -14.55 -22.23 0.89
N HIS A 242 -13.77 -21.27 0.45
CA HIS A 242 -13.91 -20.65 -0.86
C HIS A 242 -12.88 -21.20 -1.85
N THR A 243 -13.29 -21.26 -3.10
CA THR A 243 -12.45 -21.60 -4.25
C THR A 243 -12.50 -20.47 -5.28
N ILE A 244 -11.42 -20.34 -6.07
CA ILE A 244 -11.38 -19.38 -7.19
C ILE A 244 -12.52 -19.70 -8.15
N GLY A 245 -13.30 -18.68 -8.51
CA GLY A 245 -14.49 -18.79 -9.37
C GLY A 245 -15.81 -18.86 -8.60
N ASP A 246 -15.80 -18.96 -7.25
CA ASP A 246 -17.03 -18.93 -6.47
C ASP A 246 -17.74 -17.58 -6.64
N THR A 247 -19.05 -17.67 -6.91
CA THR A 247 -19.91 -16.48 -7.01
C THR A 247 -20.37 -16.04 -5.62
N ILE A 248 -20.15 -14.79 -5.28
CA ILE A 248 -20.54 -14.16 -4.02
C ILE A 248 -21.66 -13.15 -4.29
N LYS A 249 -22.67 -13.14 -3.45
CA LYS A 249 -23.75 -12.13 -3.48
C LYS A 249 -23.53 -11.09 -2.40
N LYS A 250 -23.97 -9.87 -2.67
CA LYS A 250 -24.02 -8.81 -1.64
C LYS A 250 -24.78 -9.31 -0.42
N GLY A 251 -24.16 -9.16 0.77
CA GLY A 251 -24.71 -9.60 2.05
C GLY A 251 -24.37 -11.03 2.45
N ASP A 252 -23.78 -11.84 1.56
CA ASP A 252 -23.29 -13.15 1.95
C ASP A 252 -22.18 -13.02 2.99
N THR A 253 -22.23 -13.83 4.04
CA THR A 253 -21.12 -13.96 4.98
C THR A 253 -20.01 -14.77 4.33
N ILE A 254 -18.89 -14.12 4.04
CA ILE A 254 -17.76 -14.72 3.34
C ILE A 254 -16.77 -15.38 4.27
N ALA A 255 -16.63 -14.88 5.49
CA ALA A 255 -15.68 -15.42 6.46
C ALA A 255 -15.96 -14.91 7.86
N GLU A 256 -15.18 -15.41 8.82
CA GLU A 256 -15.04 -14.87 10.17
C GLU A 256 -13.61 -14.38 10.39
N LEU A 257 -13.43 -13.40 11.28
CA LEU A 257 -12.10 -12.95 11.67
C LEU A 257 -11.31 -14.02 12.39
N GLY A 258 -10.03 -14.13 12.03
CA GLY A 258 -9.07 -14.99 12.69
C GLY A 258 -8.61 -14.44 14.04
N ASP A 259 -8.00 -15.32 14.82
CA ASP A 259 -7.25 -15.00 16.02
C ASP A 259 -5.75 -15.22 15.75
N TYR A 260 -4.88 -14.69 16.60
CA TYR A 260 -3.48 -15.05 16.52
C TYR A 260 -3.26 -16.49 17.03
N PRO A 261 -2.32 -17.26 16.43
CA PRO A 261 -1.40 -16.85 15.35
C PRO A 261 -1.96 -17.02 13.92
N GLU A 262 -3.17 -17.62 13.71
CA GLU A 262 -3.69 -18.03 12.40
C GLU A 262 -3.89 -16.85 11.43
N ASN A 263 -4.11 -15.65 11.95
CA ASN A 263 -4.40 -14.43 11.19
C ASN A 263 -3.15 -13.64 10.79
N GLY A 264 -2.00 -14.29 10.67
CA GLY A 264 -0.71 -13.65 10.41
C GLY A 264 -0.04 -13.09 11.67
N ASN A 265 -0.42 -13.60 12.85
CA ASN A 265 0.14 -13.18 14.14
C ASN A 265 -0.13 -11.70 14.47
N TRP A 266 -1.39 -11.27 14.30
CA TRP A 266 -1.90 -9.96 14.65
C TRP A 266 -2.98 -10.02 15.74
N ALA A 267 -3.13 -8.95 16.50
CA ALA A 267 -4.35 -8.76 17.28
C ALA A 267 -5.56 -8.70 16.33
N PRO A 268 -6.71 -9.36 16.66
CA PRO A 268 -7.85 -9.48 15.77
C PRO A 268 -8.34 -8.16 15.18
N HIS A 269 -8.38 -8.08 13.85
CA HIS A 269 -8.93 -6.98 13.06
C HIS A 269 -9.21 -7.45 11.64
N LEU A 270 -10.05 -6.75 10.91
CA LEU A 270 -10.19 -6.91 9.46
C LEU A 270 -9.32 -5.88 8.77
N HIS A 271 -8.41 -6.35 7.91
CA HIS A 271 -7.80 -5.49 6.89
C HIS A 271 -8.72 -5.50 5.66
N PHE A 272 -9.28 -4.34 5.33
CA PHE A 272 -10.14 -4.13 4.17
C PHE A 272 -9.48 -3.18 3.18
N GLN A 273 -9.31 -3.62 1.93
CA GLN A 273 -8.62 -2.85 0.90
C GLN A 273 -9.37 -2.92 -0.43
N ILE A 274 -9.30 -1.85 -1.21
CA ILE A 274 -9.84 -1.77 -2.58
C ILE A 274 -8.66 -1.72 -3.55
N MET A 275 -8.74 -2.47 -4.66
CA MET A 275 -7.72 -2.47 -5.70
C MET A 275 -8.36 -2.37 -7.08
N LEU A 276 -7.80 -1.52 -7.94
CA LEU A 276 -8.25 -1.36 -9.33
C LEU A 276 -7.58 -2.37 -10.28
N SER A 277 -6.46 -2.95 -9.90
CA SER A 277 -5.79 -4.06 -10.59
C SER A 277 -5.10 -4.94 -9.55
N LEU A 278 -4.99 -6.23 -9.84
CA LEU A 278 -4.15 -7.16 -9.04
C LEU A 278 -2.72 -7.21 -9.57
N LEU A 279 -2.39 -6.48 -10.64
CA LEU A 279 -1.08 -6.60 -11.30
C LEU A 279 -0.79 -8.08 -11.64
N ASP A 280 0.44 -8.51 -11.37
CA ASP A 280 0.85 -9.91 -11.58
C ASP A 280 0.64 -10.81 -10.33
N PHE A 281 -0.05 -10.29 -9.29
CA PHE A 281 -0.29 -11.03 -8.05
C PHE A 281 -1.44 -12.04 -8.21
N GLN A 282 -1.20 -13.30 -7.82
CA GLN A 282 -2.15 -14.41 -8.00
C GLN A 282 -2.57 -15.08 -6.67
N ASN A 283 -1.71 -15.03 -5.64
CA ASN A 283 -1.94 -15.73 -4.38
C ASN A 283 -2.09 -14.78 -3.18
N ASP A 284 -1.63 -13.55 -3.33
CA ASP A 284 -1.70 -12.50 -2.33
C ASP A 284 -1.81 -11.13 -3.02
N PHE A 285 -1.84 -10.05 -2.25
CA PHE A 285 -1.69 -8.69 -2.77
C PHE A 285 -1.08 -7.82 -1.67
N PRO A 286 -0.16 -6.88 -1.99
CA PRO A 286 0.47 -6.04 -0.96
C PRO A 286 -0.51 -5.18 -0.17
N GLY A 287 -0.53 -5.33 1.16
CA GLY A 287 -1.26 -4.45 2.08
C GLY A 287 -0.48 -3.19 2.45
N VAL A 288 0.79 -3.10 2.01
CA VAL A 288 1.69 -1.99 2.32
C VAL A 288 2.57 -1.62 1.15
N ALA A 289 2.84 -0.34 0.99
CA ALA A 289 3.61 0.22 -0.12
C ALA A 289 4.90 0.90 0.35
N TYR A 290 5.80 1.12 -0.62
CA TYR A 290 6.95 2.00 -0.45
C TYR A 290 6.53 3.46 -0.61
N ASN A 291 7.02 4.32 0.28
CA ASN A 291 6.74 5.76 0.19
C ASN A 291 7.19 6.37 -1.15
N SER A 292 8.28 5.87 -1.74
CA SER A 292 8.78 6.35 -3.04
C SER A 292 7.83 6.07 -4.22
N GLN A 293 6.81 5.24 -4.03
CA GLN A 293 5.82 4.86 -5.05
C GLN A 293 4.39 5.19 -4.62
N ILE A 294 4.23 6.03 -3.61
CA ILE A 294 2.92 6.22 -2.94
C ILE A 294 1.84 6.74 -3.90
N ASP A 295 2.18 7.63 -4.83
CA ASP A 295 1.21 8.21 -5.76
C ASP A 295 0.66 7.15 -6.73
N VAL A 296 1.49 6.17 -7.13
CA VAL A 296 1.04 5.02 -7.94
C VAL A 296 0.13 4.12 -7.11
N TRP A 297 0.55 3.77 -5.88
CA TRP A 297 -0.23 2.88 -5.02
C TRP A 297 -1.54 3.49 -4.55
N LYS A 298 -1.58 4.80 -4.29
CA LYS A 298 -2.80 5.53 -3.95
C LYS A 298 -3.83 5.49 -5.08
N SER A 299 -3.38 5.58 -6.31
CA SER A 299 -4.25 5.48 -7.49
C SER A 299 -4.73 4.04 -7.72
N LEU A 300 -3.85 3.05 -7.51
CA LEU A 300 -4.14 1.63 -7.65
C LEU A 300 -5.04 1.10 -6.53
N CYS A 301 -4.84 1.60 -5.31
CA CYS A 301 -5.59 1.22 -4.11
C CYS A 301 -6.33 2.44 -3.56
N PRO A 302 -7.54 2.74 -4.08
CA PRO A 302 -8.36 3.85 -3.60
C PRO A 302 -8.72 3.73 -2.11
N ASP A 303 -9.02 4.87 -1.49
CA ASP A 303 -9.42 4.93 -0.08
C ASP A 303 -10.70 4.10 0.19
N PRO A 304 -10.65 3.06 1.02
CA PRO A 304 -11.84 2.30 1.40
C PRO A 304 -12.94 3.16 2.03
N ASN A 305 -12.60 4.33 2.58
CA ASN A 305 -13.58 5.26 3.12
C ASN A 305 -14.51 5.85 2.05
N LEU A 306 -14.20 5.74 0.77
CA LEU A 306 -15.13 6.06 -0.32
C LEU A 306 -16.44 5.26 -0.21
N PHE A 307 -16.39 4.05 0.35
CA PHE A 307 -17.56 3.19 0.57
C PHE A 307 -18.37 3.59 1.79
N PHE A 308 -17.73 4.09 2.84
CA PHE A 308 -18.39 4.35 4.13
C PHE A 308 -18.64 5.84 4.41
N ARG A 309 -17.86 6.73 3.80
CA ARG A 309 -17.89 8.19 3.98
C ARG A 309 -17.93 8.62 5.45
N SER A 310 -17.17 7.91 6.28
CA SER A 310 -17.03 8.27 7.67
C SER A 310 -16.06 9.46 7.81
N GLU A 311 -16.50 10.54 8.46
CA GLU A 311 -15.69 11.74 8.66
C GLU A 311 -14.32 11.45 9.33
N LYS A 312 -14.22 10.35 10.07
CA LYS A 312 -13.04 10.05 10.90
C LYS A 312 -12.12 8.97 10.34
N LEU A 313 -12.52 8.23 9.31
CA LEU A 313 -11.67 7.19 8.73
C LEU A 313 -10.47 7.74 7.95
N GLY A 314 -10.58 8.92 7.38
CA GLY A 314 -9.54 9.54 6.54
C GLY A 314 -8.71 10.62 7.22
N GLN A 315 -8.84 10.82 8.54
CA GLN A 315 -8.14 11.88 9.25
C GLN A 315 -6.75 11.43 9.69
N SER A 316 -5.71 11.96 9.05
CA SER A 316 -4.34 11.90 9.56
C SER A 316 -4.10 13.04 10.57
N ASN A 317 -3.67 12.71 11.78
CA ASN A 317 -3.28 13.69 12.80
C ASN A 317 -1.90 14.30 12.53
N SER A 318 -1.27 14.02 11.39
CA SER A 318 0.06 14.53 11.10
C SER A 318 0.01 16.01 10.65
N ILE A 319 0.80 16.86 11.32
CA ILE A 319 1.02 18.24 10.88
C ILE A 319 1.74 18.21 9.54
N SER A 320 1.24 18.92 8.53
CA SER A 320 1.89 18.99 7.23
C SER A 320 3.31 19.56 7.34
N ASN A 321 4.22 19.14 6.44
CA ASN A 321 5.59 19.67 6.43
C ASN A 321 5.62 21.18 6.21
N ASN A 322 4.76 21.71 5.36
CA ASN A 322 4.69 23.15 5.08
C ASN A 322 4.29 23.94 6.33
N ASN A 323 3.24 23.51 7.02
CA ASN A 323 2.81 24.14 8.27
C ASN A 323 3.92 24.11 9.34
N LEU A 324 4.66 23.01 9.45
CA LEU A 324 5.78 22.90 10.38
C LEU A 324 6.95 23.81 10.02
N ILE A 325 7.27 23.93 8.73
CA ILE A 325 8.32 24.83 8.24
C ILE A 325 7.95 26.27 8.49
N ASP A 326 6.70 26.66 8.25
CA ASP A 326 6.23 28.02 8.48
C ASP A 326 6.18 28.36 9.97
N TYR A 327 5.73 27.45 10.81
CA TYR A 327 5.82 27.57 12.27
C TYR A 327 7.29 27.75 12.71
N ARG A 328 8.22 26.96 12.16
CA ARG A 328 9.65 27.05 12.44
C ARG A 328 10.20 28.44 12.07
N LYS A 329 9.86 28.97 10.90
CA LYS A 329 10.29 30.32 10.44
C LYS A 329 9.83 31.43 11.38
N GLN A 330 8.63 31.28 11.96
CA GLN A 330 8.06 32.27 12.87
C GLN A 330 8.68 32.25 14.27
N HIS A 331 9.14 31.07 14.74
CA HIS A 331 9.53 30.88 16.14
C HIS A 331 11.02 30.61 16.35
N LEU A 332 11.78 30.35 15.31
CA LEU A 332 13.22 30.11 15.40
C LEU A 332 14.03 31.19 14.71
N GLY A 333 15.23 31.48 15.25
CA GLY A 333 16.14 32.46 14.66
C GLY A 333 16.56 32.14 13.23
N LYS A 334 16.75 33.15 12.41
CA LYS A 334 17.13 33.02 10.99
C LYS A 334 18.47 32.29 10.78
N SER A 335 19.34 32.24 11.79
CA SER A 335 20.60 31.49 11.78
C SER A 335 20.43 29.98 11.76
N LEU A 336 19.25 29.46 12.12
CA LEU A 336 18.93 28.03 12.13
C LEU A 336 18.40 27.62 10.75
N SER A 337 19.24 27.60 9.73
CA SER A 337 18.87 27.20 8.37
C SER A 337 18.59 25.70 8.27
N LEU A 338 17.77 25.33 7.29
CA LEU A 338 17.57 23.93 6.92
C LEU A 338 18.66 23.52 5.92
N GLN A 339 19.34 22.41 6.19
CA GLN A 339 20.46 21.95 5.36
C GLN A 339 20.01 21.29 4.04
N TYR A 340 18.78 20.78 3.99
CA TYR A 340 18.28 20.02 2.83
C TYR A 340 17.25 20.83 2.05
N LYS A 341 17.28 20.70 0.70
CA LYS A 341 16.26 21.29 -0.18
C LYS A 341 14.87 20.78 0.14
N VAL A 342 14.76 19.47 0.45
CA VAL A 342 13.55 18.84 0.94
C VAL A 342 13.81 18.44 2.39
N PRO A 343 13.29 19.21 3.37
CA PRO A 343 13.51 18.92 4.78
C PRO A 343 12.90 17.59 5.21
N ILE A 344 13.65 16.85 6.02
CA ILE A 344 13.20 15.59 6.61
C ILE A 344 12.51 15.91 7.93
N LYS A 345 11.27 15.41 8.10
CA LYS A 345 10.52 15.53 9.35
C LYS A 345 10.78 14.31 10.22
N MET A 346 11.58 14.46 11.27
CA MET A 346 11.76 13.46 12.30
C MET A 346 10.57 13.47 13.25
N VAL A 347 9.96 12.33 13.49
CA VAL A 347 8.75 12.20 14.30
C VAL A 347 8.91 11.32 15.52
N ARG A 348 9.95 10.48 15.58
CA ARG A 348 10.20 9.59 16.70
C ARG A 348 11.69 9.36 16.92
N GLY A 349 12.11 9.33 18.18
CA GLY A 349 13.41 8.83 18.62
C GLY A 349 13.26 7.57 19.46
N ALA A 350 14.13 6.58 19.25
CA ALA A 350 14.14 5.36 20.05
C ALA A 350 15.56 4.74 20.08
N GLY A 351 16.16 4.68 21.27
CA GLY A 351 17.56 4.28 21.41
C GLY A 351 18.46 5.22 20.60
N GLN A 352 19.33 4.67 19.76
CA GLN A 352 20.24 5.40 18.87
C GLN A 352 19.62 5.71 17.50
N TYR A 353 18.31 5.58 17.33
CA TYR A 353 17.67 5.80 16.03
C TYR A 353 16.65 6.93 16.08
N LEU A 354 16.65 7.74 15.03
CA LEU A 354 15.57 8.66 14.68
C LEU A 354 14.75 8.05 13.53
N ALA A 355 13.44 8.23 13.58
CA ALA A 355 12.56 7.83 12.49
C ALA A 355 11.86 9.05 11.89
N ASP A 356 11.82 9.12 10.56
CA ASP A 356 11.04 10.11 9.85
C ASP A 356 9.54 9.75 9.80
N GLN A 357 8.75 10.66 9.27
CA GLN A 357 7.29 10.48 9.16
C GLN A 357 6.86 9.28 8.29
N PHE A 358 7.76 8.73 7.48
CA PHE A 358 7.51 7.57 6.62
C PHE A 358 8.10 6.27 7.18
N GLY A 359 8.65 6.31 8.39
CA GLY A 359 9.19 5.15 9.08
C GLY A 359 10.64 4.81 8.71
N LYS A 360 11.31 5.60 7.86
CA LYS A 360 12.73 5.41 7.59
C LYS A 360 13.55 5.75 8.84
N LYS A 361 14.44 4.83 9.21
CA LYS A 361 15.31 4.98 10.38
C LYS A 361 16.66 5.56 9.98
N TYR A 362 17.15 6.45 10.82
CA TYR A 362 18.46 7.09 10.73
C TYR A 362 19.22 6.82 12.03
N LEU A 363 20.49 6.49 11.92
CA LEU A 363 21.38 6.39 13.08
C LEU A 363 21.73 7.82 13.53
N ASP A 364 21.50 8.11 14.81
CA ASP A 364 21.86 9.41 15.41
C ASP A 364 23.34 9.45 15.80
#